data_45c8395f6b3d70119306a12691723440
#
_entry.id   45c8395f6b3d70119306a12691723440
#
_cell.length_a   1.000
_cell.length_b   1.000
_cell.length_c   1.000
_cell.angle_alpha   90.00
_cell.angle_beta   90.00
_cell.angle_gamma   90.00
#
_symmetry.space_group_name_H-M   'P 1'
#
loop_
_entity.id
_entity.type
_entity.pdbx_description
1 polymer ?
#
loop_
_entity_poly.entity_id
_entity_poly.type
_entity_poly.pdbx_seq_one_letter_code
_entity_poly.pdbx_strand_id
1 'polypeptide(L)'
;MLMFLSDVKINKETKCIAETEYENPIGTTHTTNESAIKYLHEKLKKDNEQIDKIFLFATNKVKGLITTDENIAEKAQIVGKTHLAYFKERISALINVEKDVVVVDFEEDIENSVQNIFDMAQKIQEYATNSQHEIKMHADMTGGLRNSSMMMLGVMKLAEYSGLESGVVLYSNFSRKKVEEATAVYNLFNLVSGAEEFVRFGSVAAIEKYYENRENIDINLKSLLAAMKKFSEQIKLCRSGEFIESIENLRKNIKEFEENITVNNYKEFTQLLAPIKNNYKLLLQANLDKLDIISWCVDRGYLQQAMTL
;
A
#
# COMPACT_ATOMS: atom_id res chain seq x y z
N MET A 1 11.73 -1.75 6.27
CA MET A 1 10.97 -2.81 5.56
C MET A 1 10.11 -3.59 6.55
N LEU A 2 8.88 -3.95 6.17
CA LEU A 2 7.94 -4.72 6.99
C LEU A 2 7.75 -6.11 6.39
N MET A 3 7.70 -7.16 7.21
CA MET A 3 7.43 -8.51 6.73
C MET A 3 6.95 -9.45 7.84
N PHE A 4 6.09 -10.40 7.47
CA PHE A 4 5.78 -11.55 8.30
C PHE A 4 6.75 -12.68 7.98
N LEU A 5 7.36 -13.28 9.02
CA LEU A 5 8.34 -14.34 8.80
C LEU A 5 7.65 -15.64 8.37
N SER A 6 8.14 -16.18 7.26
CA SER A 6 7.73 -17.51 6.76
C SER A 6 8.54 -18.63 7.41
N ASP A 7 7.93 -19.82 7.47
CA ASP A 7 8.64 -21.04 7.87
C ASP A 7 9.75 -21.39 6.88
N VAL A 8 10.89 -21.79 7.40
CA VAL A 8 11.90 -22.52 6.63
C VAL A 8 11.33 -23.91 6.34
N LYS A 9 11.38 -24.35 5.10
CA LYS A 9 10.84 -25.64 4.67
C LYS A 9 11.95 -26.66 4.48
N ILE A 10 11.65 -27.92 4.83
CA ILE A 10 12.51 -29.07 4.55
C ILE A 10 11.93 -29.83 3.36
N ASN A 11 12.76 -30.11 2.38
CA ASN A 11 12.41 -30.94 1.25
C ASN A 11 12.17 -32.37 1.75
N LYS A 12 11.01 -32.94 1.45
CA LYS A 12 10.58 -34.27 1.96
C LYS A 12 11.43 -35.39 1.41
N GLU A 13 11.95 -35.25 0.20
CA GLU A 13 12.75 -36.29 -0.49
C GLU A 13 14.20 -36.24 -0.07
N THR A 14 14.82 -35.08 -0.15
CA THR A 14 16.26 -34.91 0.14
C THR A 14 16.56 -34.79 1.62
N LYS A 15 15.55 -34.44 2.46
CA LYS A 15 15.70 -34.10 3.89
C LYS A 15 16.64 -32.92 4.18
N CYS A 16 16.92 -32.11 3.15
CA CYS A 16 17.68 -30.86 3.27
C CYS A 16 16.73 -29.66 3.29
N ILE A 17 17.24 -28.47 3.62
CA ILE A 17 16.47 -27.23 3.48
C ILE A 17 16.00 -27.11 2.02
N ALA A 18 14.73 -26.72 1.84
CA ALA A 18 14.18 -26.47 0.53
C ALA A 18 14.75 -25.17 -0.04
N GLU A 19 15.24 -25.24 -1.26
CA GLU A 19 15.82 -24.11 -1.97
C GLU A 19 14.91 -23.69 -3.12
N THR A 20 14.92 -22.41 -3.41
CA THR A 20 14.23 -21.85 -4.57
C THR A 20 15.19 -20.92 -5.29
N GLU A 21 15.41 -21.17 -6.56
CA GLU A 21 16.19 -20.28 -7.40
C GLU A 21 15.26 -19.25 -8.05
N TYR A 22 15.52 -17.98 -7.74
CA TYR A 22 14.82 -16.84 -8.33
C TYR A 22 15.65 -16.25 -9.47
N GLU A 23 14.98 -15.49 -10.35
CA GLU A 23 15.65 -14.74 -11.41
C GLU A 23 16.73 -13.80 -10.86
N ASN A 24 17.79 -13.56 -11.65
CA ASN A 24 18.82 -12.60 -11.28
C ASN A 24 18.23 -11.20 -11.02
N PRO A 25 18.75 -10.46 -10.03
CA PRO A 25 19.99 -10.70 -9.26
C PRO A 25 19.79 -11.48 -7.93
N ILE A 26 18.62 -12.07 -7.66
CA ILE A 26 18.26 -12.67 -6.37
C ILE A 26 18.96 -13.99 -6.12
N GLY A 27 18.95 -14.89 -7.13
CA GLY A 27 19.55 -16.21 -7.04
C GLY A 27 18.83 -17.14 -6.06
N THR A 28 19.59 -18.09 -5.49
CA THR A 28 19.04 -19.10 -4.57
C THR A 28 18.66 -18.52 -3.22
N THR A 29 17.47 -18.87 -2.74
CA THR A 29 16.92 -18.49 -1.44
C THR A 29 16.30 -19.69 -0.73
N HIS A 30 16.22 -19.62 0.59
CA HIS A 30 15.63 -20.66 1.44
C HIS A 30 14.26 -20.26 2.01
N THR A 31 13.91 -18.99 1.91
CA THR A 31 12.58 -18.47 2.27
C THR A 31 12.15 -17.39 1.26
N THR A 32 10.86 -17.16 1.16
CA THR A 32 10.30 -16.09 0.33
C THR A 32 10.69 -14.70 0.84
N ASN A 33 10.85 -14.53 2.16
CA ASN A 33 11.30 -13.27 2.76
C ASN A 33 12.74 -12.93 2.36
N GLU A 34 13.63 -13.94 2.27
CA GLU A 34 15.01 -13.74 1.79
C GLU A 34 15.04 -13.17 0.38
N SER A 35 14.17 -13.67 -0.52
CA SER A 35 14.10 -13.15 -1.88
C SER A 35 13.61 -11.71 -1.94
N ALA A 36 12.63 -11.34 -1.12
CA ALA A 36 12.12 -9.98 -1.04
C ALA A 36 13.18 -8.98 -0.52
N ILE A 37 13.96 -9.36 0.50
CA ILE A 37 15.06 -8.53 1.01
C ILE A 37 16.14 -8.34 -0.04
N LYS A 38 16.59 -9.42 -0.69
CA LYS A 38 17.60 -9.36 -1.75
C LYS A 38 17.15 -8.43 -2.89
N TYR A 39 15.90 -8.58 -3.32
CA TYR A 39 15.34 -7.73 -4.35
C TYR A 39 15.33 -6.25 -3.94
N LEU A 40 14.81 -5.95 -2.75
CA LEU A 40 14.74 -4.57 -2.27
C LEU A 40 16.13 -3.96 -2.08
N HIS A 41 17.06 -4.71 -1.52
CA HIS A 41 18.46 -4.28 -1.35
C HIS A 41 19.08 -3.87 -2.69
N GLU A 42 18.96 -4.71 -3.72
CA GLU A 42 19.50 -4.41 -5.05
C GLU A 42 18.77 -3.23 -5.74
N LYS A 43 17.47 -3.07 -5.48
CA LYS A 43 16.71 -1.94 -6.00
C LYS A 43 17.15 -0.63 -5.36
N LEU A 44 17.17 -0.55 -4.03
CA LEU A 44 17.53 0.66 -3.29
C LEU A 44 18.98 1.08 -3.54
N LYS A 45 19.89 0.12 -3.70
CA LYS A 45 21.28 0.39 -4.04
C LYS A 45 21.46 1.19 -5.32
N LYS A 46 20.56 1.01 -6.32
CA LYS A 46 20.60 1.78 -7.58
C LYS A 46 20.27 3.26 -7.36
N ASP A 47 19.44 3.53 -6.36
CA ASP A 47 18.98 4.88 -6.01
C ASP A 47 19.84 5.50 -4.89
N ASN A 48 20.95 4.86 -4.48
CA ASN A 48 21.79 5.20 -3.32
C ASN A 48 21.01 5.23 -1.99
N GLU A 49 19.97 4.45 -1.91
CA GLU A 49 19.19 4.20 -0.70
C GLU A 49 19.57 2.85 -0.09
N GLN A 50 19.17 2.62 1.16
CA GLN A 50 19.42 1.37 1.88
C GLN A 50 18.26 0.96 2.78
N ILE A 51 18.27 -0.28 3.25
CA ILE A 51 17.33 -0.76 4.25
C ILE A 51 17.88 -0.39 5.64
N ASP A 52 17.25 0.59 6.31
CA ASP A 52 17.67 0.99 7.67
C ASP A 52 17.16 0.03 8.74
N LYS A 53 15.90 -0.42 8.61
CA LYS A 53 15.25 -1.30 9.58
C LYS A 53 14.37 -2.33 8.90
N ILE A 54 14.37 -3.52 9.46
CA ILE A 54 13.39 -4.56 9.16
C ILE A 54 12.55 -4.81 10.41
N PHE A 55 11.24 -4.57 10.33
CA PHE A 55 10.27 -5.02 11.31
C PHE A 55 9.81 -6.40 10.89
N LEU A 56 10.23 -7.39 11.64
CA LEU A 56 9.98 -8.80 11.38
C LEU A 56 8.90 -9.31 12.33
N PHE A 57 7.69 -9.48 11.83
CA PHE A 57 6.57 -10.00 12.60
C PHE A 57 6.68 -11.52 12.71
N ALA A 58 6.82 -12.01 13.94
CA ALA A 58 7.15 -13.40 14.22
C ALA A 58 6.13 -14.04 15.16
N THR A 59 5.58 -15.18 14.75
CA THR A 59 4.73 -16.03 15.59
C THR A 59 5.58 -16.96 16.47
N ASN A 60 4.97 -17.57 17.47
CA ASN A 60 5.65 -18.59 18.29
C ASN A 60 6.17 -19.74 17.44
N LYS A 61 5.49 -20.09 16.34
CA LYS A 61 5.90 -21.15 15.43
C LYS A 61 7.27 -20.87 14.79
N VAL A 62 7.48 -19.67 14.24
CA VAL A 62 8.76 -19.34 13.59
C VAL A 62 9.89 -19.07 14.57
N LYS A 63 9.58 -18.87 15.84
CA LYS A 63 10.58 -18.85 16.93
C LYS A 63 10.94 -20.25 17.42
N GLY A 64 10.16 -21.28 17.06
CA GLY A 64 10.44 -22.69 17.34
C GLY A 64 11.50 -23.29 16.42
N LEU A 65 11.90 -24.51 16.73
CA LEU A 65 12.88 -25.27 15.94
C LEU A 65 12.35 -25.57 14.53
N ILE A 66 13.22 -25.54 13.53
CA ILE A 66 12.89 -25.92 12.15
C ILE A 66 12.43 -27.38 12.09
N THR A 67 13.05 -28.25 12.88
CA THR A 67 12.65 -29.65 13.06
C THR A 67 13.08 -30.13 14.43
N THR A 68 12.32 -31.10 14.95
CA THR A 68 12.66 -31.86 16.18
C THR A 68 13.25 -33.23 15.88
N ASP A 69 13.31 -33.63 14.59
CA ASP A 69 13.94 -34.87 14.14
C ASP A 69 15.44 -34.66 14.03
N GLU A 70 16.21 -35.28 14.92
CA GLU A 70 17.66 -35.13 15.01
C GLU A 70 18.36 -35.58 13.71
N ASN A 71 17.92 -36.67 13.09
CA ASN A 71 18.53 -37.14 11.84
C ASN A 71 18.35 -36.14 10.69
N ILE A 72 17.18 -35.49 10.63
CA ILE A 72 16.92 -34.43 9.64
C ILE A 72 17.74 -33.20 9.99
N ALA A 73 17.78 -32.81 11.27
CA ALA A 73 18.54 -31.65 11.72
C ALA A 73 20.04 -31.75 11.41
N GLU A 74 20.63 -32.92 11.65
CA GLU A 74 22.03 -33.18 11.31
C GLU A 74 22.28 -33.15 9.80
N LYS A 75 21.45 -33.84 9.03
CA LYS A 75 21.58 -33.90 7.58
C LYS A 75 21.41 -32.52 6.93
N ALA A 76 20.49 -31.72 7.40
CA ALA A 76 20.23 -30.38 6.92
C ALA A 76 21.15 -29.30 7.55
N GLN A 77 22.04 -29.68 8.47
CA GLN A 77 22.97 -28.78 9.20
C GLN A 77 22.26 -27.67 9.98
N ILE A 78 21.12 -27.99 10.62
CA ILE A 78 20.26 -27.06 11.34
C ILE A 78 20.00 -27.51 12.79
N VAL A 79 20.90 -28.29 13.39
CA VAL A 79 20.77 -28.75 14.77
C VAL A 79 20.56 -27.55 15.72
N GLY A 80 19.45 -27.56 16.47
CA GLY A 80 19.10 -26.51 17.42
C GLY A 80 18.71 -25.16 16.78
N LYS A 81 18.62 -25.05 15.45
CA LYS A 81 18.25 -23.78 14.79
C LYS A 81 16.73 -23.59 14.75
N THR A 82 16.29 -22.38 15.14
CA THR A 82 14.92 -21.93 14.91
C THR A 82 14.76 -21.34 13.52
N HIS A 83 13.51 -21.23 13.00
CA HIS A 83 13.27 -20.57 11.73
C HIS A 83 13.79 -19.11 11.74
N LEU A 84 13.56 -18.39 12.84
CA LEU A 84 14.03 -17.02 13.00
C LEU A 84 15.56 -16.90 13.00
N ALA A 85 16.26 -17.77 13.74
CA ALA A 85 17.72 -17.74 13.80
C ALA A 85 18.34 -18.07 12.43
N TYR A 86 17.78 -19.06 11.75
CA TYR A 86 18.22 -19.42 10.41
C TYR A 86 18.02 -18.29 9.40
N PHE A 87 16.85 -17.66 9.42
CA PHE A 87 16.57 -16.52 8.56
C PHE A 87 17.55 -15.36 8.79
N LYS A 88 17.78 -15.00 10.07
CA LYS A 88 18.75 -13.96 10.44
C LYS A 88 20.15 -14.25 9.91
N GLU A 89 20.61 -15.50 10.03
CA GLU A 89 21.90 -15.94 9.47
C GLU A 89 21.95 -15.73 7.96
N ARG A 90 20.87 -16.08 7.23
CA ARG A 90 20.82 -15.95 5.77
C ARG A 90 20.91 -14.50 5.27
N ILE A 91 20.38 -13.54 6.00
CA ILE A 91 20.38 -12.13 5.61
C ILE A 91 21.54 -11.32 6.19
N SER A 92 22.37 -11.91 7.06
CA SER A 92 23.46 -11.22 7.76
C SER A 92 24.53 -10.61 6.85
N ALA A 93 24.67 -11.13 5.63
CA ALA A 93 25.57 -10.56 4.62
C ALA A 93 25.02 -9.27 3.96
N LEU A 94 23.74 -9.01 4.08
CA LEU A 94 23.06 -7.86 3.45
C LEU A 94 22.82 -6.70 4.44
N ILE A 95 22.57 -7.03 5.70
CA ILE A 95 22.22 -6.07 6.76
C ILE A 95 22.84 -6.46 8.09
N ASN A 96 23.01 -5.50 8.99
CA ASN A 96 23.43 -5.76 10.35
C ASN A 96 22.24 -6.26 11.19
N VAL A 97 22.11 -7.60 11.29
CA VAL A 97 20.94 -8.25 11.89
C VAL A 97 20.69 -7.83 13.34
N GLU A 98 21.75 -7.67 14.14
CA GLU A 98 21.63 -7.30 15.56
C GLU A 98 21.15 -5.86 15.75
N LYS A 99 21.53 -4.96 14.86
CA LYS A 99 21.17 -3.55 14.91
C LYS A 99 19.86 -3.27 14.16
N ASP A 100 19.65 -3.88 12.98
CA ASP A 100 18.69 -3.41 12.00
C ASP A 100 17.45 -4.30 11.88
N VAL A 101 17.39 -5.44 12.59
CA VAL A 101 16.20 -6.30 12.64
C VAL A 101 15.49 -6.20 13.98
N VAL A 102 14.28 -5.65 13.94
CA VAL A 102 13.38 -5.56 15.10
C VAL A 102 12.36 -6.69 14.99
N VAL A 103 12.40 -7.63 15.92
CA VAL A 103 11.42 -8.72 16.00
C VAL A 103 10.21 -8.26 16.80
N VAL A 104 9.05 -8.38 16.20
CA VAL A 104 7.76 -8.05 16.82
C VAL A 104 6.94 -9.32 16.93
N ASP A 105 6.67 -9.73 18.15
CA ASP A 105 5.88 -10.91 18.43
C ASP A 105 4.39 -10.64 18.20
N PHE A 106 3.68 -11.62 17.66
CA PHE A 106 2.24 -11.57 17.54
C PHE A 106 1.61 -12.97 17.65
N GLU A 107 0.34 -13.01 18.01
CA GLU A 107 -0.46 -14.23 18.08
C GLU A 107 -1.25 -14.45 16.79
N GLU A 108 -1.36 -15.72 16.40
CA GLU A 108 -1.92 -16.11 15.09
C GLU A 108 -3.46 -16.10 15.04
N ASP A 109 -4.14 -15.79 16.14
CA ASP A 109 -5.59 -15.79 16.15
C ASP A 109 -6.22 -14.54 15.53
N ILE A 110 -7.45 -14.70 15.04
CA ILE A 110 -8.19 -13.59 14.40
C ILE A 110 -8.70 -12.61 15.46
N GLU A 111 -8.99 -13.06 16.68
CA GLU A 111 -9.56 -12.22 17.75
C GLU A 111 -8.58 -11.12 18.14
N ASN A 112 -7.26 -11.43 18.19
CA ASN A 112 -6.21 -10.48 18.51
C ASN A 112 -5.67 -9.71 17.28
N SER A 113 -6.11 -10.04 16.06
CA SER A 113 -5.55 -9.45 14.84
C SER A 113 -5.62 -7.92 14.80
N VAL A 114 -6.71 -7.33 15.31
CA VAL A 114 -6.88 -5.87 15.35
C VAL A 114 -5.85 -5.23 16.31
N GLN A 115 -5.70 -5.80 17.52
CA GLN A 115 -4.71 -5.31 18.47
C GLN A 115 -3.29 -5.48 17.94
N ASN A 116 -2.98 -6.63 17.35
CA ASN A 116 -1.69 -6.88 16.72
C ASN A 116 -1.36 -5.83 15.64
N ILE A 117 -2.34 -5.43 14.81
CA ILE A 117 -2.15 -4.39 13.77
C ILE A 117 -1.79 -3.04 14.42
N PHE A 118 -2.48 -2.65 15.50
CA PHE A 118 -2.18 -1.41 16.21
C PHE A 118 -0.78 -1.45 16.86
N ASP A 119 -0.43 -2.54 17.53
CA ASP A 119 0.87 -2.70 18.18
C ASP A 119 2.03 -2.69 17.18
N MET A 120 1.85 -3.34 16.03
CA MET A 120 2.80 -3.32 14.92
C MET A 120 2.97 -1.90 14.35
N ALA A 121 1.86 -1.21 14.07
CA ALA A 121 1.89 0.15 13.52
C ALA A 121 2.50 1.14 14.51
N GLN A 122 2.22 1.02 15.81
CA GLN A 122 2.80 1.85 16.85
C GLN A 122 4.33 1.72 16.89
N LYS A 123 4.87 0.51 16.86
CA LYS A 123 6.33 0.29 16.86
C LYS A 123 7.02 0.90 15.66
N ILE A 124 6.38 0.85 14.48
CA ILE A 124 6.90 1.48 13.27
C ILE A 124 6.89 3.00 13.42
N GLN A 125 5.79 3.56 13.94
CA GLN A 125 5.64 4.99 14.17
C GLN A 125 6.64 5.52 15.22
N GLU A 126 6.85 4.79 16.31
CA GLU A 126 7.85 5.13 17.32
C GLU A 126 9.26 5.21 16.71
N TYR A 127 9.60 4.25 15.85
CA TYR A 127 10.87 4.29 15.14
C TYR A 127 10.95 5.50 14.20
N ALA A 128 9.92 5.76 13.41
CA ALA A 128 9.90 6.85 12.46
C ALA A 128 10.00 8.22 13.14
N THR A 129 9.28 8.42 14.24
CA THR A 129 9.32 9.66 15.04
C THR A 129 10.69 9.94 15.63
N ASN A 130 11.43 8.90 16.02
CA ASN A 130 12.78 9.02 16.58
C ASN A 130 13.89 9.06 15.52
N SER A 131 13.56 8.88 14.25
CA SER A 131 14.51 8.97 13.15
C SER A 131 14.83 10.43 12.81
N GLN A 132 16.09 10.70 12.46
CA GLN A 132 16.55 12.01 11.96
C GLN A 132 16.42 12.13 10.43
N HIS A 133 15.97 11.08 9.75
CA HIS A 133 15.88 10.99 8.31
C HIS A 133 14.45 10.74 7.88
N GLU A 134 14.13 11.15 6.66
CA GLU A 134 12.88 10.78 6.01
C GLU A 134 12.85 9.26 5.75
N ILE A 135 11.76 8.63 6.15
CA ILE A 135 11.62 7.17 6.10
C ILE A 135 10.52 6.79 5.12
N LYS A 136 10.85 5.89 4.19
CA LYS A 136 9.88 5.21 3.34
C LYS A 136 9.63 3.79 3.84
N MET A 137 8.36 3.43 3.90
CA MET A 137 7.90 2.13 4.35
C MET A 137 7.76 1.16 3.17
N HIS A 138 8.60 0.12 3.13
CA HIS A 138 8.50 -0.97 2.16
C HIS A 138 7.90 -2.20 2.82
N ALA A 139 7.16 -3.04 2.09
CA ALA A 139 6.51 -4.21 2.64
C ALA A 139 6.69 -5.46 1.77
N ASP A 140 6.86 -6.63 2.41
CA ASP A 140 6.75 -7.94 1.79
C ASP A 140 5.40 -8.58 2.16
N MET A 141 4.56 -8.80 1.16
CA MET A 141 3.22 -9.36 1.30
C MET A 141 3.19 -10.89 1.23
N THR A 142 4.35 -11.53 1.09
CA THR A 142 4.43 -12.96 0.78
C THR A 142 4.44 -13.84 2.01
N GLY A 143 5.09 -13.39 3.06
CA GLY A 143 5.35 -14.21 4.26
C GLY A 143 4.15 -14.36 5.19
N GLY A 144 4.27 -15.29 6.12
CA GLY A 144 3.31 -15.51 7.20
C GLY A 144 2.11 -16.41 6.83
N LEU A 145 1.02 -16.20 7.55
CA LEU A 145 -0.24 -16.93 7.41
C LEU A 145 -1.11 -16.36 6.29
N ARG A 146 -2.23 -17.01 6.00
CA ARG A 146 -3.18 -16.54 4.97
C ARG A 146 -3.74 -15.15 5.23
N ASN A 147 -3.93 -14.77 6.50
CA ASN A 147 -4.42 -13.45 6.91
C ASN A 147 -3.32 -12.38 7.01
N SER A 148 -2.04 -12.77 6.94
CA SER A 148 -0.91 -11.85 7.13
C SER A 148 -0.91 -10.70 6.11
N SER A 149 -1.29 -10.96 4.86
CA SER A 149 -1.37 -9.90 3.84
C SER A 149 -2.45 -8.86 4.18
N MET A 150 -3.59 -9.29 4.77
CA MET A 150 -4.64 -8.38 5.21
C MET A 150 -4.18 -7.58 6.44
N MET A 151 -3.50 -8.22 7.40
CA MET A 151 -2.90 -7.54 8.54
C MET A 151 -1.84 -6.52 8.08
N MET A 152 -0.96 -6.90 7.15
CA MET A 152 0.05 -6.00 6.59
C MET A 152 -0.60 -4.78 5.93
N LEU A 153 -1.69 -4.96 5.18
CA LEU A 153 -2.45 -3.85 4.62
C LEU A 153 -2.96 -2.91 5.72
N GLY A 154 -3.50 -3.45 6.82
CA GLY A 154 -3.94 -2.66 7.99
C GLY A 154 -2.79 -1.89 8.63
N VAL A 155 -1.65 -2.53 8.87
CA VAL A 155 -0.44 -1.90 9.43
C VAL A 155 0.03 -0.76 8.53
N MET A 156 0.13 -0.99 7.22
CA MET A 156 0.56 0.03 6.26
C MET A 156 -0.40 1.21 6.24
N LYS A 157 -1.72 0.96 6.26
CA LYS A 157 -2.72 2.04 6.28
C LYS A 157 -2.68 2.88 7.54
N LEU A 158 -2.48 2.27 8.72
CA LEU A 158 -2.30 3.03 9.96
C LEU A 158 -1.00 3.84 9.95
N ALA A 159 0.07 3.28 9.42
CA ALA A 159 1.34 3.98 9.29
C ALA A 159 1.25 5.17 8.32
N GLU A 160 0.57 5.02 7.17
CA GLU A 160 0.28 6.11 6.24
C GLU A 160 -0.60 7.20 6.88
N TYR A 161 -1.62 6.80 7.65
CA TYR A 161 -2.47 7.75 8.39
C TYR A 161 -1.65 8.56 9.40
N SER A 162 -0.59 7.96 9.94
CA SER A 162 0.37 8.63 10.85
C SER A 162 1.45 9.44 10.12
N GLY A 163 1.38 9.58 8.80
CA GLY A 163 2.26 10.43 7.99
C GLY A 163 3.47 9.72 7.37
N LEU A 164 3.59 8.39 7.50
CA LEU A 164 4.66 7.65 6.82
C LEU A 164 4.34 7.46 5.33
N GLU A 165 5.36 7.64 4.49
CA GLU A 165 5.24 7.37 3.06
C GLU A 165 5.40 5.88 2.76
N SER A 166 4.51 5.32 1.95
CA SER A 166 4.66 3.96 1.42
C SER A 166 5.60 3.96 0.22
N GLY A 167 6.56 3.05 0.25
CA GLY A 167 7.48 2.77 -0.84
C GLY A 167 7.05 1.54 -1.65
N VAL A 168 7.99 0.62 -1.86
CA VAL A 168 7.76 -0.58 -2.67
C VAL A 168 7.04 -1.66 -1.86
N VAL A 169 5.99 -2.22 -2.44
CA VAL A 169 5.28 -3.40 -1.93
C VAL A 169 5.65 -4.59 -2.80
N LEU A 170 6.16 -5.65 -2.17
CA LEU A 170 6.72 -6.81 -2.83
C LEU A 170 5.86 -8.06 -2.64
N TYR A 171 5.91 -8.91 -3.63
CA TYR A 171 5.34 -10.26 -3.61
C TYR A 171 6.31 -11.25 -4.26
N SER A 172 6.81 -12.20 -3.47
CA SER A 172 7.70 -13.25 -3.96
C SER A 172 6.89 -14.39 -4.58
N ASN A 173 6.78 -14.39 -5.91
CA ASN A 173 6.02 -15.39 -6.64
C ASN A 173 6.83 -16.69 -6.79
N PHE A 174 6.56 -17.63 -5.90
CA PHE A 174 7.24 -18.93 -5.88
C PHE A 174 7.09 -19.71 -7.20
N SER A 175 5.90 -19.68 -7.80
CA SER A 175 5.62 -20.44 -9.03
C SER A 175 6.35 -19.89 -10.25
N ARG A 176 6.50 -18.56 -10.32
CA ARG A 176 7.20 -17.87 -11.40
C ARG A 176 8.69 -17.67 -11.13
N LYS A 177 9.17 -18.02 -9.94
CA LYS A 177 10.56 -17.79 -9.50
C LYS A 177 11.02 -16.34 -9.62
N LYS A 178 10.11 -15.42 -9.30
CA LYS A 178 10.31 -13.99 -9.47
C LYS A 178 9.78 -13.21 -8.27
N VAL A 179 10.44 -12.13 -7.88
CA VAL A 179 9.88 -11.12 -6.98
C VAL A 179 9.19 -10.07 -7.84
N GLU A 180 7.92 -9.88 -7.59
CA GLU A 180 7.05 -8.96 -8.32
C GLU A 180 6.74 -7.74 -7.44
N GLU A 181 6.61 -6.57 -8.05
CA GLU A 181 6.17 -5.36 -7.36
C GLU A 181 4.63 -5.28 -7.36
N ALA A 182 4.05 -5.39 -6.19
CA ALA A 182 2.61 -5.26 -5.97
C ALA A 182 2.19 -3.82 -5.60
N THR A 183 3.10 -2.85 -5.72
CA THR A 183 2.88 -1.44 -5.36
C THR A 183 1.67 -0.83 -6.07
N ALA A 184 1.48 -1.15 -7.36
CA ALA A 184 0.33 -0.67 -8.12
C ALA A 184 -1.00 -1.20 -7.56
N VAL A 185 -1.02 -2.46 -7.10
CA VAL A 185 -2.21 -3.05 -6.46
C VAL A 185 -2.49 -2.38 -5.11
N TYR A 186 -1.45 -2.14 -4.31
CA TYR A 186 -1.59 -1.40 -3.05
C TYR A 186 -2.12 0.02 -3.28
N ASN A 187 -1.55 0.73 -4.24
CA ASN A 187 -1.96 2.10 -4.56
C ASN A 187 -3.41 2.19 -5.07
N LEU A 188 -3.96 1.11 -5.65
CA LEU A 188 -5.38 1.08 -6.03
C LEU A 188 -6.30 1.30 -4.82
N PHE A 189 -5.95 0.75 -3.64
CA PHE A 189 -6.71 1.02 -2.42
C PHE A 189 -6.68 2.50 -2.03
N ASN A 190 -5.54 3.18 -2.25
CA ASN A 190 -5.42 4.62 -2.03
C ASN A 190 -6.30 5.42 -2.99
N LEU A 191 -6.36 5.01 -4.26
CA LEU A 191 -7.22 5.63 -5.26
C LEU A 191 -8.70 5.46 -4.92
N VAL A 192 -9.12 4.26 -4.48
CA VAL A 192 -10.51 4.00 -4.03
C VAL A 192 -10.86 4.88 -2.84
N SER A 193 -9.99 4.94 -1.82
CA SER A 193 -10.19 5.82 -0.65
C SER A 193 -10.26 7.30 -1.05
N GLY A 194 -9.44 7.73 -2.01
CA GLY A 194 -9.48 9.09 -2.55
C GLY A 194 -10.79 9.40 -3.29
N ALA A 195 -11.33 8.43 -4.03
CA ALA A 195 -12.64 8.58 -4.68
C ALA A 195 -13.77 8.68 -3.65
N GLU A 196 -13.72 7.90 -2.56
CA GLU A 196 -14.67 8.02 -1.44
C GLU A 196 -14.57 9.38 -0.74
N GLU A 197 -13.34 9.89 -0.52
CA GLU A 197 -13.10 11.21 0.06
C GLU A 197 -13.68 12.32 -0.82
N PHE A 198 -13.49 12.22 -2.15
CA PHE A 198 -14.09 13.15 -3.08
C PHE A 198 -15.62 13.11 -3.04
N VAL A 199 -16.20 11.92 -3.03
CA VAL A 199 -17.66 11.73 -2.96
C VAL A 199 -18.25 12.30 -1.66
N ARG A 200 -17.58 12.07 -0.52
CA ARG A 200 -18.10 12.47 0.81
C ARG A 200 -17.83 13.92 1.16
N PHE A 201 -16.66 14.43 0.80
CA PHE A 201 -16.14 15.70 1.29
C PHE A 201 -15.70 16.66 0.17
N GLY A 202 -15.87 16.27 -1.10
CA GLY A 202 -15.42 17.05 -2.24
C GLY A 202 -13.89 17.22 -2.32
N SER A 203 -13.09 16.45 -1.55
CA SER A 203 -11.63 16.55 -1.55
C SER A 203 -11.01 15.67 -2.63
N VAL A 204 -10.16 16.26 -3.47
CA VAL A 204 -9.48 15.55 -4.57
C VAL A 204 -8.03 15.17 -4.23
N ALA A 205 -7.52 15.61 -3.07
CA ALA A 205 -6.10 15.52 -2.73
C ALA A 205 -5.52 14.11 -2.82
N ALA A 206 -6.23 13.09 -2.35
CA ALA A 206 -5.76 11.72 -2.41
C ALA A 206 -5.75 11.15 -3.85
N ILE A 207 -6.68 11.58 -4.70
CA ILE A 207 -6.70 11.21 -6.13
C ILE A 207 -5.51 11.88 -6.84
N GLU A 208 -5.26 13.18 -6.60
CA GLU A 208 -4.10 13.88 -7.17
C GLU A 208 -2.80 13.19 -6.78
N LYS A 209 -2.61 12.88 -5.49
CA LYS A 209 -1.43 12.18 -4.99
C LYS A 209 -1.20 10.82 -5.67
N TYR A 210 -2.27 10.07 -5.98
CA TYR A 210 -2.17 8.81 -6.71
C TYR A 210 -1.58 8.98 -8.12
N TYR A 211 -1.91 10.08 -8.80
CA TYR A 211 -1.45 10.36 -10.17
C TYR A 211 -0.17 11.19 -10.23
N GLU A 212 0.25 11.85 -9.15
CA GLU A 212 1.40 12.76 -9.10
C GLU A 212 2.71 12.12 -9.60
N ASN A 213 2.94 10.86 -9.25
CA ASN A 213 4.14 10.12 -9.59
C ASN A 213 4.01 9.29 -10.89
N ARG A 214 2.95 9.49 -11.67
CA ARG A 214 2.78 8.80 -12.95
C ARG A 214 3.31 9.65 -14.10
N GLU A 215 4.30 9.13 -14.79
CA GLU A 215 4.77 9.71 -16.04
C GLU A 215 3.69 9.57 -17.13
N ASN A 216 3.57 10.60 -17.99
CA ASN A 216 2.71 10.57 -19.19
C ASN A 216 1.20 10.40 -18.93
N ILE A 217 0.65 11.09 -17.92
CA ILE A 217 -0.80 11.17 -17.74
C ILE A 217 -1.44 11.86 -18.96
N ASP A 218 -2.50 11.26 -19.50
CA ASP A 218 -3.29 11.79 -20.60
C ASP A 218 -3.83 13.20 -20.31
N ILE A 219 -3.88 14.05 -21.34
CA ILE A 219 -4.29 15.45 -21.19
C ILE A 219 -5.74 15.58 -20.68
N ASN A 220 -6.63 14.68 -21.10
CA ASN A 220 -8.02 14.74 -20.66
C ASN A 220 -8.17 14.36 -19.19
N LEU A 221 -7.38 13.39 -18.70
CA LEU A 221 -7.33 13.07 -17.27
C LEU A 221 -6.73 14.23 -16.45
N LYS A 222 -5.65 14.87 -16.94
CA LYS A 222 -5.09 16.05 -16.28
C LYS A 222 -6.12 17.18 -16.17
N SER A 223 -6.85 17.42 -17.25
CA SER A 223 -7.89 18.46 -17.28
C SER A 223 -9.03 18.14 -16.33
N LEU A 224 -9.44 16.86 -16.25
CA LEU A 224 -10.47 16.42 -15.30
C LEU A 224 -10.01 16.56 -13.86
N LEU A 225 -8.78 16.13 -13.52
CA LEU A 225 -8.22 16.29 -12.17
C LEU A 225 -8.13 17.78 -11.78
N ALA A 226 -7.72 18.65 -12.69
CA ALA A 226 -7.69 20.10 -12.46
C ALA A 226 -9.10 20.67 -12.23
N ALA A 227 -10.10 20.20 -12.96
CA ALA A 227 -11.50 20.60 -12.76
C ALA A 227 -12.05 20.11 -11.39
N MET A 228 -11.72 18.86 -11.00
CA MET A 228 -12.06 18.33 -9.69
C MET A 228 -11.39 19.12 -8.56
N LYS A 229 -10.13 19.54 -8.75
CA LYS A 229 -9.39 20.38 -7.80
C LYS A 229 -10.06 21.74 -7.62
N LYS A 230 -10.34 22.44 -8.73
CA LYS A 230 -11.02 23.73 -8.70
C LYS A 230 -12.37 23.63 -7.98
N PHE A 231 -13.15 22.60 -8.27
CA PHE A 231 -14.43 22.32 -7.60
C PHE A 231 -14.22 22.11 -6.09
N SER A 232 -13.25 21.28 -5.68
CA SER A 232 -12.89 21.04 -4.28
C SER A 232 -12.52 22.34 -3.53
N GLU A 233 -11.73 23.19 -4.16
CA GLU A 233 -11.31 24.48 -3.61
C GLU A 233 -12.50 25.43 -3.41
N GLN A 234 -13.41 25.50 -4.38
CA GLN A 234 -14.56 26.40 -4.30
C GLN A 234 -15.56 25.98 -3.22
N ILE A 235 -15.76 24.67 -3.00
CA ILE A 235 -16.54 24.19 -1.85
C ILE A 235 -15.92 24.68 -0.53
N LYS A 236 -14.60 24.55 -0.39
CA LYS A 236 -13.90 24.94 0.86
C LYS A 236 -13.89 26.45 1.09
N LEU A 237 -13.77 27.24 0.01
CA LEU A 237 -13.67 28.70 0.09
C LEU A 237 -15.05 29.40 0.14
N CYS A 238 -16.14 28.67 -0.07
CA CYS A 238 -17.51 29.19 -0.07
C CYS A 238 -17.73 30.39 -0.99
N ARG A 239 -17.15 30.35 -2.22
CA ARG A 239 -17.26 31.40 -3.24
C ARG A 239 -18.36 31.05 -4.24
N SER A 240 -19.57 31.58 -4.06
CA SER A 240 -20.77 31.16 -4.80
C SER A 240 -20.67 31.28 -6.32
N GLY A 241 -20.17 32.37 -6.86
CA GLY A 241 -20.03 32.56 -8.31
C GLY A 241 -19.01 31.61 -8.94
N GLU A 242 -17.86 31.50 -8.33
CA GLU A 242 -16.78 30.60 -8.77
C GLU A 242 -17.15 29.13 -8.57
N PHE A 243 -18.00 28.83 -7.57
CA PHE A 243 -18.49 27.48 -7.34
C PHE A 243 -19.39 27.02 -8.49
N ILE A 244 -20.35 27.85 -8.94
CA ILE A 244 -21.21 27.55 -10.10
C ILE A 244 -20.36 27.31 -11.34
N GLU A 245 -19.39 28.18 -11.63
CA GLU A 245 -18.46 28.02 -12.75
C GLU A 245 -17.66 26.70 -12.63
N SER A 246 -17.24 26.31 -11.43
CA SER A 246 -16.51 25.09 -11.21
C SER A 246 -17.34 23.84 -11.45
N ILE A 247 -18.64 23.86 -11.17
CA ILE A 247 -19.59 22.78 -11.50
C ILE A 247 -19.69 22.60 -13.02
N GLU A 248 -19.85 23.69 -13.77
CA GLU A 248 -19.93 23.64 -15.23
C GLU A 248 -18.62 23.11 -15.85
N ASN A 249 -17.50 23.58 -15.32
CA ASN A 249 -16.17 23.11 -15.74
C ASN A 249 -15.98 21.60 -15.42
N LEU A 250 -16.39 21.15 -14.24
CA LEU A 250 -16.34 19.74 -13.85
C LEU A 250 -17.18 18.87 -14.80
N ARG A 251 -18.41 19.29 -15.07
CA ARG A 251 -19.32 18.59 -16.00
C ARG A 251 -18.74 18.48 -17.40
N LYS A 252 -18.17 19.58 -17.92
CA LYS A 252 -17.52 19.62 -19.24
C LYS A 252 -16.34 18.65 -19.29
N ASN A 253 -15.44 18.68 -18.32
CA ASN A 253 -14.25 17.83 -18.31
C ASN A 253 -14.58 16.35 -18.09
N ILE A 254 -15.62 16.01 -17.33
CA ILE A 254 -16.12 14.63 -17.23
C ILE A 254 -16.53 14.13 -18.60
N LYS A 255 -17.32 14.92 -19.35
CA LYS A 255 -17.79 14.54 -20.68
C LYS A 255 -16.63 14.39 -21.66
N GLU A 256 -15.72 15.35 -21.71
CA GLU A 256 -14.53 15.31 -22.58
C GLU A 256 -13.63 14.10 -22.27
N PHE A 257 -13.46 13.78 -20.99
CA PHE A 257 -12.72 12.59 -20.58
C PHE A 257 -13.39 11.31 -21.07
N GLU A 258 -14.71 11.16 -20.91
CA GLU A 258 -15.45 9.96 -21.35
C GLU A 258 -15.46 9.80 -22.89
N GLU A 259 -15.53 10.91 -23.64
CA GLU A 259 -15.57 10.89 -25.11
C GLU A 259 -14.19 10.58 -25.73
N ASN A 260 -13.10 10.96 -25.06
CA ASN A 260 -11.75 10.88 -25.62
C ASN A 260 -10.90 9.75 -25.02
N ILE A 261 -11.40 9.04 -24.00
CA ILE A 261 -10.65 7.95 -23.41
C ILE A 261 -10.64 6.73 -24.32
N THR A 262 -9.48 6.26 -24.70
CA THR A 262 -9.35 4.96 -25.35
C THR A 262 -9.53 3.86 -24.32
N VAL A 263 -10.29 2.83 -24.64
CA VAL A 263 -10.81 1.76 -23.77
C VAL A 263 -9.78 1.10 -22.85
N ASN A 264 -8.49 1.25 -23.10
CA ASN A 264 -7.42 0.61 -22.36
C ASN A 264 -6.63 1.54 -21.43
N ASN A 265 -6.83 2.86 -21.50
CA ASN A 265 -6.13 3.82 -20.66
C ASN A 265 -7.00 4.25 -19.48
N TYR A 266 -6.48 4.17 -18.24
CA TYR A 266 -7.15 4.62 -17.00
C TYR A 266 -8.46 3.89 -16.68
N LYS A 267 -8.52 2.59 -16.98
CA LYS A 267 -9.71 1.75 -16.70
C LYS A 267 -10.13 1.83 -15.22
N GLU A 268 -9.16 1.89 -14.32
CA GLU A 268 -9.39 2.05 -12.88
C GLU A 268 -10.13 3.36 -12.56
N PHE A 269 -9.71 4.49 -13.16
CA PHE A 269 -10.37 5.77 -12.93
C PHE A 269 -11.78 5.82 -13.56
N THR A 270 -11.95 5.25 -14.75
CA THR A 270 -13.24 5.16 -15.41
C THR A 270 -14.26 4.40 -14.55
N GLN A 271 -13.84 3.32 -13.89
CA GLN A 271 -14.71 2.57 -12.98
C GLN A 271 -15.09 3.38 -11.73
N LEU A 272 -14.18 4.19 -11.20
CA LEU A 272 -14.44 5.06 -10.04
C LEU A 272 -15.26 6.30 -10.42
N LEU A 273 -15.18 6.76 -11.65
CA LEU A 273 -15.94 7.92 -12.12
C LEU A 273 -17.45 7.68 -12.10
N ALA A 274 -17.91 6.45 -12.36
CA ALA A 274 -19.33 6.13 -12.35
C ALA A 274 -20.01 6.34 -10.98
N PRO A 275 -19.48 5.84 -9.85
CA PRO A 275 -19.96 6.19 -8.51
C PRO A 275 -19.87 7.68 -8.19
N ILE A 276 -18.79 8.37 -8.60
CA ILE A 276 -18.65 9.82 -8.44
C ILE A 276 -19.81 10.53 -9.16
N LYS A 277 -20.02 10.26 -10.44
CA LYS A 277 -21.12 10.84 -11.24
C LYS A 277 -22.50 10.61 -10.61
N ASN A 278 -22.74 9.41 -10.10
CA ASN A 278 -24.00 9.09 -9.45
C ASN A 278 -24.22 9.94 -8.18
N ASN A 279 -23.20 10.14 -7.38
CA ASN A 279 -23.27 10.97 -6.18
C ASN A 279 -23.40 12.47 -6.48
N TYR A 280 -22.87 12.94 -7.59
CA TYR A 280 -22.96 14.33 -8.06
C TYR A 280 -24.05 14.53 -9.11
N LYS A 281 -24.94 13.54 -9.30
CA LYS A 281 -25.94 13.53 -10.38
C LYS A 281 -26.74 14.82 -10.49
N LEU A 282 -27.16 15.40 -9.36
CA LEU A 282 -27.92 16.63 -9.34
C LEU A 282 -27.11 17.81 -9.93
N LEU A 283 -25.85 17.97 -9.51
CA LEU A 283 -24.97 19.04 -9.99
C LEU A 283 -24.52 18.85 -11.45
N LEU A 284 -24.55 17.62 -11.96
CA LEU A 284 -24.10 17.31 -13.33
C LEU A 284 -25.24 17.41 -14.37
N GLN A 285 -26.45 17.84 -13.99
CA GLN A 285 -27.57 18.03 -14.92
C GLN A 285 -27.35 19.23 -15.84
N ALA A 286 -27.86 19.13 -17.08
CA ALA A 286 -27.70 20.22 -18.07
C ALA A 286 -28.44 21.50 -17.69
N ASN A 287 -29.62 21.36 -17.06
CA ASN A 287 -30.47 22.48 -16.67
C ASN A 287 -30.46 22.65 -15.13
N LEU A 288 -29.27 22.84 -14.60
CA LEU A 288 -29.06 23.04 -13.17
C LEU A 288 -29.53 24.45 -12.78
N ASP A 289 -30.46 24.56 -11.85
CA ASP A 289 -30.84 25.84 -11.28
C ASP A 289 -30.14 26.09 -9.93
N LYS A 290 -30.29 27.32 -9.44
CA LYS A 290 -29.66 27.74 -8.21
C LYS A 290 -30.22 27.00 -6.96
N LEU A 291 -31.51 26.66 -6.99
CA LEU A 291 -32.14 25.90 -5.89
C LEU A 291 -31.68 24.49 -5.83
N ASP A 292 -31.40 23.85 -6.98
CA ASP A 292 -30.79 22.53 -7.03
C ASP A 292 -29.40 22.51 -6.37
N ILE A 293 -28.59 23.53 -6.64
CA ILE A 293 -27.27 23.67 -6.06
C ILE A 293 -27.36 23.86 -4.54
N ILE A 294 -28.26 24.73 -4.09
CA ILE A 294 -28.51 24.97 -2.65
C ILE A 294 -28.97 23.68 -1.98
N SER A 295 -29.96 22.97 -2.56
CA SER A 295 -30.43 21.68 -2.04
C SER A 295 -29.31 20.68 -1.91
N TRP A 296 -28.48 20.52 -2.94
CA TRP A 296 -27.32 19.63 -2.91
C TRP A 296 -26.34 20.01 -1.79
N CYS A 297 -26.06 21.31 -1.61
CA CYS A 297 -25.16 21.78 -0.55
C CYS A 297 -25.72 21.47 0.85
N VAL A 298 -27.01 21.66 1.05
CA VAL A 298 -27.70 21.35 2.33
C VAL A 298 -27.64 19.86 2.62
N ASP A 299 -27.98 19.01 1.64
CA ASP A 299 -27.99 17.55 1.77
C ASP A 299 -26.59 16.98 2.08
N ARG A 300 -25.54 17.68 1.68
CA ARG A 300 -24.14 17.32 1.92
C ARG A 300 -23.52 18.01 3.13
N GLY A 301 -24.27 18.85 3.83
CA GLY A 301 -23.78 19.58 5.01
C GLY A 301 -22.88 20.78 4.69
N TYR A 302 -22.81 21.23 3.42
CA TYR A 302 -22.10 22.46 3.02
C TYR A 302 -22.96 23.71 3.29
N LEU A 303 -23.40 23.87 4.55
CA LEU A 303 -24.37 24.89 4.93
C LEU A 303 -23.88 26.30 4.63
N GLN A 304 -22.61 26.59 4.87
CA GLN A 304 -22.05 27.92 4.59
C GLN A 304 -22.08 28.22 3.08
N GLN A 305 -21.76 27.25 2.23
CA GLN A 305 -21.87 27.39 0.79
C GLN A 305 -23.31 27.59 0.34
N ALA A 306 -24.26 26.86 0.92
CA ALA A 306 -25.70 27.04 0.67
C ALA A 306 -26.19 28.45 1.03
N MET A 307 -25.69 29.02 2.13
CA MET A 307 -26.05 30.36 2.58
C MET A 307 -25.47 31.49 1.72
N THR A 308 -24.36 31.25 1.03
CA THR A 308 -23.71 32.22 0.15
C THR A 308 -24.26 32.20 -1.27
N LEU A 309 -24.91 31.12 -1.66
CA LEU A 309 -25.63 30.99 -2.92
C LEU A 309 -26.97 31.72 -2.92
#